data_803d33e369ae21f039dd580c13967ec9
#
_entry.id   803d33e369ae21f039dd580c13967ec9
#
_cell.length_a   1.000
_cell.length_b   1.000
_cell.length_c   1.000
_cell.angle_alpha   90.00
_cell.angle_beta   90.00
_cell.angle_gamma   90.00
#
_symmetry.space_group_name_H-M   'P 1'
#
loop_
_entity.id
_entity.type
_entity.pdbx_description
1 polymer ?
#
loop_
_entity_poly.entity_id
_entity_poly.type
_entity_poly.pdbx_seq_one_letter_code
_entity_poly.pdbx_strand_id
1 'polypeptide(L)'
;MIKFIESKLRPPDLRPSLIKRERLIERFSLNLDLSASFVCAGPGWGKTTAAAEFLATTDRRAVWYDIDSSDADIALFFHYLVRAVGQVASDFGRSTLDMLRSGARTRPDQLADLFLYELSEAIEQELIIVLDNLHHVFTADWSAPVLYRILQLLPENIHVMMLARMAPTFTFSRMRSKQSMDQLDDGALAFTRSEATELMSGVLDSTERVDRLLNWTQGWVAGLQIIRQALETDEHLRDQEIEKIITQSETAVFDYFAEKVYRAEPPRMRAILVRSALPQRVTPDIMSEALGLEVTSEQLQSIVRENIFLSRVAGETDIFVYHPLFRDFLCKQLEEETTPAERAEMHARLAHYYKRRENWALALYHFFEAGEETGAARTLLAAQSYLLANGLTLTISKYFPRFRRETLDAHPQLYNLMGDMHVIEGDTVTAETMFGAALATARGAGDQATEAAALAGLAHTAARDHNFADAITHAEEAERRAPSGDTSVQAVTLAARIKNVIGAVRSFEGRYIEANDLMEEALRLAHEAGDARLVRTISHNLALPAYMEGDFHAALRYFARSPISDVKAAPRDGEQQPGARYTALHPDSITLYLNRSAIYTA
;
A
#
# COMPACT_ATOMS: atom_id res chain seq x y z
N MET A 1 4.96 -14.28 -0.76
CA MET A 1 3.63 -13.90 -0.21
C MET A 1 3.79 -12.56 0.49
N ILE A 2 2.91 -11.59 0.28
CA ILE A 2 2.99 -10.30 0.99
C ILE A 2 2.83 -10.54 2.49
N LYS A 3 3.75 -9.99 3.29
CA LYS A 3 3.60 -9.96 4.75
C LYS A 3 2.71 -8.78 5.12
N PHE A 4 1.49 -9.07 5.48
CA PHE A 4 0.52 -8.06 5.89
C PHE A 4 0.78 -7.58 7.31
N ILE A 5 0.58 -6.29 7.53
CA ILE A 5 0.45 -5.71 8.86
C ILE A 5 -1.02 -5.89 9.26
N GLU A 6 -1.33 -7.00 9.91
CA GLU A 6 -2.72 -7.39 10.22
C GLU A 6 -3.47 -6.31 11.03
N SER A 7 -2.75 -5.52 11.81
CA SER A 7 -3.34 -4.40 12.56
C SER A 7 -3.90 -3.26 11.69
N LYS A 8 -3.54 -3.19 10.39
CA LYS A 8 -4.21 -2.27 9.43
C LYS A 8 -5.63 -2.74 9.08
N LEU A 9 -5.93 -4.01 9.34
CA LEU A 9 -7.19 -4.64 8.98
C LEU A 9 -8.15 -4.79 10.16
N ARG A 10 -7.95 -3.98 11.21
CA ARG A 10 -8.76 -4.00 12.43
C ARG A 10 -9.07 -2.59 12.90
N PRO A 11 -10.29 -2.34 13.42
CA PRO A 11 -10.59 -1.07 14.07
C PRO A 11 -9.75 -0.90 15.34
N PRO A 12 -9.58 0.33 15.87
CA PRO A 12 -8.98 0.54 17.18
C PRO A 12 -9.87 -0.01 18.30
N ASP A 13 -9.26 -0.40 19.42
CA ASP A 13 -10.00 -0.75 20.63
C ASP A 13 -10.74 0.47 21.19
N LEU A 14 -12.00 0.32 21.51
CA LEU A 14 -12.79 1.34 22.17
C LEU A 14 -12.46 1.38 23.67
N ARG A 15 -12.21 2.58 24.18
CA ARG A 15 -11.96 2.76 25.61
C ARG A 15 -13.26 2.68 26.41
N PRO A 16 -13.24 2.09 27.64
CA PRO A 16 -14.45 2.06 28.49
C PRO A 16 -14.98 3.45 28.88
N SER A 17 -14.10 4.47 28.88
CA SER A 17 -14.44 5.86 29.19
C SER A 17 -14.89 6.69 27.98
N LEU A 18 -15.18 6.03 26.86
CA LEU A 18 -15.63 6.70 25.65
C LEU A 18 -17.03 7.32 25.87
N ILE A 19 -17.18 8.58 25.54
CA ILE A 19 -18.49 9.24 25.48
C ILE A 19 -19.25 8.68 24.27
N LYS A 20 -20.37 8.03 24.52
CA LYS A 20 -21.21 7.46 23.44
C LYS A 20 -21.91 8.55 22.64
N ARG A 21 -21.84 8.41 21.34
CA ARG A 21 -22.48 9.37 20.40
C ARG A 21 -23.63 8.71 19.65
N GLU A 22 -24.71 8.40 20.37
CA GLU A 22 -25.89 7.69 19.83
C GLU A 22 -26.43 8.29 18.54
N ARG A 23 -26.46 9.63 18.43
CA ARG A 23 -26.88 10.34 17.22
C ARG A 23 -26.04 10.00 15.97
N LEU A 24 -24.74 9.70 16.13
CA LEU A 24 -23.89 9.28 15.03
C LEU A 24 -24.11 7.81 14.67
N ILE A 25 -24.33 6.97 15.68
CA ILE A 25 -24.70 5.56 15.48
C ILE A 25 -26.01 5.48 14.71
N GLU A 26 -27.03 6.23 15.12
CA GLU A 26 -28.31 6.32 14.42
C GLU A 26 -28.15 6.81 12.97
N ARG A 27 -27.34 7.87 12.77
CA ARG A 27 -27.10 8.40 11.42
C ARG A 27 -26.37 7.39 10.52
N PHE A 28 -25.36 6.70 11.02
CA PHE A 28 -24.69 5.64 10.25
C PHE A 28 -25.62 4.48 9.95
N SER A 29 -26.49 4.11 10.90
CA SER A 29 -27.50 3.06 10.68
C SER A 29 -28.48 3.43 9.56
N LEU A 30 -28.95 4.67 9.53
CA LEU A 30 -29.84 5.17 8.45
C LEU A 30 -29.11 5.25 7.10
N ASN A 31 -27.81 5.46 7.09
CA ASN A 31 -27.01 5.56 5.88
C ASN A 31 -26.70 4.19 5.25
N LEU A 32 -26.97 3.08 5.93
CA LEU A 32 -26.69 1.74 5.38
C LEU A 32 -27.55 1.38 4.14
N ASP A 33 -28.64 2.11 3.93
CA ASP A 33 -29.45 2.02 2.70
C ASP A 33 -28.82 2.77 1.50
N LEU A 34 -27.74 3.53 1.75
CA LEU A 34 -26.95 4.23 0.72
C LEU A 34 -25.75 3.37 0.33
N SER A 35 -25.17 3.66 -0.84
CA SER A 35 -23.93 2.98 -1.25
C SER A 35 -22.73 3.35 -0.36
N ALA A 36 -22.67 4.59 0.16
CA ALA A 36 -21.53 5.04 0.94
C ALA A 36 -21.85 6.13 1.97
N SER A 37 -20.99 6.19 3.00
CA SER A 37 -20.85 7.33 3.93
C SER A 37 -19.45 7.92 3.79
N PHE A 38 -19.36 9.23 3.54
CA PHE A 38 -18.09 9.94 3.48
C PHE A 38 -17.94 10.86 4.70
N VAL A 39 -17.06 10.51 5.62
CA VAL A 39 -16.77 11.27 6.85
C VAL A 39 -15.49 12.05 6.63
N CYS A 40 -15.62 13.35 6.35
CA CYS A 40 -14.51 14.24 6.05
C CYS A 40 -14.41 15.33 7.09
N ALA A 41 -13.42 15.20 7.96
CA ALA A 41 -13.20 16.16 9.06
C ALA A 41 -11.73 16.22 9.42
N GLY A 42 -11.27 17.33 9.96
CA GLY A 42 -9.91 17.53 10.43
C GLY A 42 -9.42 16.45 11.41
N PRO A 43 -8.16 16.48 11.82
CA PRO A 43 -7.65 15.55 12.83
C PRO A 43 -8.32 15.81 14.18
N GLY A 44 -8.56 14.74 14.96
CA GLY A 44 -9.11 14.87 16.32
C GLY A 44 -10.63 15.06 16.44
N TRP A 45 -11.39 15.03 15.34
CA TRP A 45 -12.87 15.09 15.37
C TRP A 45 -13.54 13.75 15.68
N GLY A 46 -12.77 12.70 15.89
CA GLY A 46 -13.28 11.39 16.33
C GLY A 46 -13.93 10.54 15.24
N LYS A 47 -13.53 10.71 13.96
CA LYS A 47 -14.01 9.92 12.81
C LYS A 47 -13.86 8.41 13.01
N THR A 48 -12.62 7.98 13.22
CA THR A 48 -12.23 6.58 13.43
C THR A 48 -12.97 5.97 14.62
N THR A 49 -13.08 6.73 15.74
CA THR A 49 -13.76 6.30 16.95
C THR A 49 -15.27 6.13 16.70
N ALA A 50 -15.90 7.08 15.99
CA ALA A 50 -17.34 7.00 15.69
C ALA A 50 -17.66 5.81 14.78
N ALA A 51 -16.83 5.56 13.77
CA ALA A 51 -16.98 4.38 12.93
C ALA A 51 -16.79 3.08 13.71
N ALA A 52 -15.75 2.98 14.55
CA ALA A 52 -15.51 1.81 15.38
C ALA A 52 -16.63 1.58 16.40
N GLU A 53 -17.17 2.65 17.01
CA GLU A 53 -18.32 2.58 17.91
C GLU A 53 -19.58 2.06 17.19
N PHE A 54 -19.85 2.57 15.99
CA PHE A 54 -20.94 2.09 15.16
C PHE A 54 -20.80 0.60 14.82
N LEU A 55 -19.58 0.17 14.39
CA LEU A 55 -19.35 -1.24 14.10
C LEU A 55 -19.51 -2.17 15.32
N ALA A 56 -19.27 -1.67 16.52
CA ALA A 56 -19.49 -2.45 17.75
C ALA A 56 -20.98 -2.61 18.09
N THR A 57 -21.88 -1.85 17.48
CA THR A 57 -23.34 -1.86 17.73
C THR A 57 -24.16 -2.51 16.62
N THR A 58 -23.60 -2.65 15.41
CA THR A 58 -24.29 -3.25 14.27
C THR A 58 -24.13 -4.75 14.22
N ASP A 59 -25.16 -5.48 13.79
CA ASP A 59 -25.12 -6.92 13.53
C ASP A 59 -24.56 -7.26 12.13
N ARG A 60 -24.34 -6.25 11.26
CA ARG A 60 -23.79 -6.45 9.93
C ARG A 60 -22.32 -6.82 9.99
N ARG A 61 -21.88 -7.69 9.08
CA ARG A 61 -20.45 -7.99 8.93
C ARG A 61 -19.70 -6.74 8.49
N ALA A 62 -18.51 -6.57 9.01
CA ALA A 62 -17.66 -5.43 8.64
C ALA A 62 -16.20 -5.85 8.44
N VAL A 63 -15.54 -5.16 7.52
CA VAL A 63 -14.09 -5.23 7.32
C VAL A 63 -13.50 -3.84 7.43
N TRP A 64 -12.28 -3.77 7.96
CA TRP A 64 -11.56 -2.52 8.22
C TRP A 64 -10.27 -2.47 7.42
N TYR A 65 -9.95 -1.31 6.86
CA TYR A 65 -8.66 -1.03 6.27
C TYR A 65 -8.17 0.36 6.69
N ASP A 66 -7.14 0.39 7.55
CA ASP A 66 -6.41 1.59 7.96
C ASP A 66 -5.33 1.90 6.93
N ILE A 67 -5.54 2.92 6.13
CA ILE A 67 -4.71 3.31 4.99
C ILE A 67 -3.61 4.26 5.46
N ASP A 68 -2.38 4.03 5.01
CA ASP A 68 -1.26 4.94 5.23
C ASP A 68 -0.59 5.37 3.90
N SER A 69 0.46 6.17 3.99
CA SER A 69 1.14 6.71 2.81
C SER A 69 1.82 5.65 1.92
N SER A 70 2.06 4.44 2.42
CA SER A 70 2.59 3.35 1.61
C SER A 70 1.54 2.78 0.66
N ASP A 71 0.26 2.90 1.01
CA ASP A 71 -0.88 2.41 0.23
C ASP A 71 -1.22 3.32 -0.97
N ALA A 72 -0.44 4.39 -1.20
CA ALA A 72 -0.50 5.15 -2.45
C ALA A 72 -0.07 4.31 -3.67
N ASP A 73 0.59 3.17 -3.47
CA ASP A 73 0.78 2.14 -4.48
C ASP A 73 -0.52 1.36 -4.69
N ILE A 74 -1.07 1.39 -5.91
CA ILE A 74 -2.34 0.73 -6.27
C ILE A 74 -2.30 -0.78 -5.98
N ALA A 75 -1.16 -1.43 -6.21
CA ALA A 75 -1.04 -2.85 -5.98
C ALA A 75 -1.11 -3.15 -4.48
N LEU A 76 -0.42 -2.35 -3.65
CA LEU A 76 -0.48 -2.51 -2.20
C LEU A 76 -1.88 -2.24 -1.66
N PHE A 77 -2.55 -1.18 -2.16
CA PHE A 77 -3.93 -0.86 -1.80
C PHE A 77 -4.87 -2.04 -2.05
N PHE A 78 -4.85 -2.61 -3.27
CA PHE A 78 -5.73 -3.75 -3.58
C PHE A 78 -5.31 -5.04 -2.85
N HIS A 79 -4.03 -5.25 -2.60
CA HIS A 79 -3.59 -6.39 -1.78
C HIS A 79 -4.20 -6.34 -0.37
N TYR A 80 -4.18 -5.18 0.30
CA TYR A 80 -4.82 -5.02 1.61
C TYR A 80 -6.34 -5.07 1.53
N LEU A 81 -6.95 -4.47 0.51
CA LEU A 81 -8.40 -4.48 0.33
C LEU A 81 -8.93 -5.91 0.10
N VAL A 82 -8.26 -6.69 -0.75
CA VAL A 82 -8.55 -8.11 -0.94
C VAL A 82 -8.36 -8.90 0.36
N ARG A 83 -7.29 -8.63 1.10
CA ARG A 83 -7.06 -9.29 2.38
C ARG A 83 -8.12 -8.94 3.42
N ALA A 84 -8.59 -7.69 3.45
CA ALA A 84 -9.68 -7.26 4.34
C ALA A 84 -10.97 -8.04 4.04
N VAL A 85 -11.42 -8.06 2.79
CA VAL A 85 -12.61 -8.80 2.37
C VAL A 85 -12.43 -10.31 2.55
N GLY A 86 -11.22 -10.82 2.35
CA GLY A 86 -10.87 -12.21 2.58
C GLY A 86 -11.03 -12.70 4.04
N GLN A 87 -11.22 -11.79 5.01
CA GLN A 87 -11.56 -12.17 6.40
C GLN A 87 -13.00 -12.69 6.52
N VAL A 88 -13.88 -12.28 5.61
CA VAL A 88 -15.30 -12.67 5.60
C VAL A 88 -15.67 -13.59 4.44
N ALA A 89 -14.84 -13.65 3.39
CA ALA A 89 -15.01 -14.51 2.23
C ALA A 89 -13.68 -15.21 1.89
N SER A 90 -13.56 -16.47 2.25
CA SER A 90 -12.39 -17.28 1.91
C SER A 90 -12.26 -17.38 0.38
N ASP A 91 -11.03 -17.36 -0.13
CA ASP A 91 -10.72 -17.43 -1.57
C ASP A 91 -11.09 -16.19 -2.42
N PHE A 92 -11.47 -15.08 -1.79
CA PHE A 92 -11.78 -13.83 -2.47
C PHE A 92 -10.55 -13.18 -3.12
N GLY A 93 -10.74 -12.55 -4.27
CA GLY A 93 -9.78 -11.64 -4.90
C GLY A 93 -8.64 -12.33 -5.64
N ARG A 94 -8.77 -13.60 -6.03
CA ARG A 94 -7.73 -14.33 -6.77
C ARG A 94 -7.43 -13.67 -8.12
N SER A 95 -8.45 -13.38 -8.90
CA SER A 95 -8.29 -12.77 -10.23
C SER A 95 -7.75 -11.35 -10.13
N THR A 96 -8.20 -10.57 -9.14
CA THR A 96 -7.66 -9.23 -8.84
C THR A 96 -6.17 -9.29 -8.54
N LEU A 97 -5.73 -10.22 -7.67
CA LEU A 97 -4.32 -10.40 -7.33
C LEU A 97 -3.49 -10.94 -8.51
N ASP A 98 -4.05 -11.82 -9.32
CA ASP A 98 -3.36 -12.35 -10.50
C ASP A 98 -3.18 -11.28 -11.57
N MET A 99 -4.16 -10.40 -11.75
CA MET A 99 -4.03 -9.22 -12.62
C MET A 99 -2.89 -8.30 -12.15
N LEU A 100 -2.78 -8.01 -10.86
CA LEU A 100 -1.67 -7.23 -10.29
C LEU A 100 -0.30 -7.89 -10.52
N ARG A 101 -0.23 -9.21 -10.37
CA ARG A 101 1.01 -9.99 -10.54
C ARG A 101 1.41 -10.13 -12.01
N SER A 102 0.49 -9.99 -12.94
CA SER A 102 0.77 -10.15 -14.37
C SER A 102 1.79 -9.15 -14.91
N GLY A 103 1.96 -8.01 -14.22
CA GLY A 103 2.84 -6.93 -14.64
C GLY A 103 2.37 -6.18 -15.88
N ALA A 104 1.22 -6.56 -16.45
CA ALA A 104 0.62 -5.80 -17.53
C ALA A 104 0.26 -4.39 -17.03
N ARG A 105 0.35 -3.38 -17.90
CA ARG A 105 -0.09 -2.01 -17.61
C ARG A 105 -1.59 -2.03 -17.35
N THR A 106 -1.96 -2.38 -16.11
CA THR A 106 -3.36 -2.53 -15.71
C THR A 106 -3.97 -1.14 -15.56
N ARG A 107 -5.04 -0.89 -16.30
CA ARG A 107 -5.81 0.34 -16.10
C ARG A 107 -6.51 0.28 -14.74
N PRO A 108 -6.43 1.36 -13.94
CA PRO A 108 -7.03 1.40 -12.60
C PRO A 108 -8.52 1.06 -12.57
N ASP A 109 -9.28 1.52 -13.57
CA ASP A 109 -10.70 1.24 -13.71
C ASP A 109 -11.00 -0.25 -13.99
N GLN A 110 -10.18 -0.94 -14.78
CA GLN A 110 -10.34 -2.38 -15.04
C GLN A 110 -10.04 -3.22 -13.79
N LEU A 111 -9.06 -2.81 -13.00
CA LEU A 111 -8.77 -3.47 -11.73
C LEU A 111 -9.92 -3.31 -10.73
N ALA A 112 -10.53 -2.12 -10.67
CA ALA A 112 -11.72 -1.88 -9.86
C ALA A 112 -12.93 -2.71 -10.35
N ASP A 113 -13.12 -2.83 -11.66
CA ASP A 113 -14.19 -3.65 -12.24
C ASP A 113 -14.04 -5.12 -11.86
N LEU A 114 -12.83 -5.66 -11.96
CA LEU A 114 -12.55 -7.05 -11.61
C LEU A 114 -12.76 -7.31 -10.12
N PHE A 115 -12.28 -6.41 -9.27
CA PHE A 115 -12.51 -6.46 -7.82
C PHE A 115 -14.01 -6.46 -7.49
N LEU A 116 -14.78 -5.58 -8.11
CA LEU A 116 -16.24 -5.48 -7.89
C LEU A 116 -17.00 -6.71 -8.39
N TYR A 117 -16.56 -7.27 -9.52
CA TYR A 117 -17.11 -8.52 -10.03
C TYR A 117 -16.90 -9.66 -9.03
N GLU A 118 -15.64 -9.86 -8.55
CA GLU A 118 -15.35 -10.87 -7.52
C GLU A 118 -16.13 -10.59 -6.23
N LEU A 119 -16.30 -9.31 -5.86
CA LEU A 119 -17.04 -8.91 -4.66
C LEU A 119 -18.52 -9.31 -4.76
N SER A 120 -19.14 -9.07 -5.92
CA SER A 120 -20.55 -9.44 -6.15
C SER A 120 -20.80 -10.95 -6.17
N GLU A 121 -19.82 -11.73 -6.61
CA GLU A 121 -19.91 -13.19 -6.63
C GLU A 121 -19.64 -13.83 -5.25
N ALA A 122 -18.80 -13.20 -4.42
CA ALA A 122 -18.34 -13.78 -3.17
C ALA A 122 -19.17 -13.37 -1.94
N ILE A 123 -19.88 -12.23 -2.01
CA ILE A 123 -20.60 -11.66 -0.88
C ILE A 123 -22.09 -11.64 -1.15
N GLU A 124 -22.81 -12.58 -0.55
CA GLU A 124 -24.29 -12.64 -0.62
C GLU A 124 -24.95 -11.85 0.52
N GLN A 125 -24.27 -11.71 1.65
CA GLN A 125 -24.80 -11.02 2.84
C GLN A 125 -24.40 -9.55 2.86
N GLU A 126 -25.07 -8.77 3.70
CA GLU A 126 -24.73 -7.36 3.91
C GLU A 126 -23.32 -7.22 4.49
N LEU A 127 -22.52 -6.34 3.89
CA LEU A 127 -21.13 -6.07 4.29
C LEU A 127 -20.86 -4.57 4.36
N ILE A 128 -20.18 -4.15 5.43
CA ILE A 128 -19.64 -2.80 5.57
C ILE A 128 -18.13 -2.85 5.33
N ILE A 129 -17.63 -2.03 4.40
CA ILE A 129 -16.20 -1.85 4.15
C ILE A 129 -15.77 -0.49 4.67
N VAL A 130 -14.92 -0.44 5.69
CA VAL A 130 -14.38 0.82 6.23
C VAL A 130 -13.00 1.08 5.67
N LEU A 131 -12.85 2.25 5.02
CA LEU A 131 -11.60 2.76 4.49
C LEU A 131 -11.17 3.95 5.36
N ASP A 132 -10.37 3.70 6.39
CA ASP A 132 -9.90 4.75 7.31
C ASP A 132 -8.64 5.42 6.76
N ASN A 133 -8.47 6.70 7.06
CA ASN A 133 -7.36 7.53 6.58
C ASN A 133 -7.21 7.58 5.05
N LEU A 134 -8.32 7.47 4.31
CA LEU A 134 -8.37 7.42 2.84
C LEU A 134 -7.64 8.59 2.15
N HIS A 135 -7.47 9.71 2.83
CA HIS A 135 -6.76 10.90 2.31
C HIS A 135 -5.30 10.62 1.90
N HIS A 136 -4.67 9.56 2.41
CA HIS A 136 -3.30 9.19 2.03
C HIS A 136 -3.17 8.76 0.56
N VAL A 137 -4.26 8.36 -0.07
CA VAL A 137 -4.26 7.95 -1.49
C VAL A 137 -4.86 9.00 -2.44
N PHE A 138 -5.41 10.11 -1.95
CA PHE A 138 -6.08 11.10 -2.79
C PHE A 138 -5.19 11.77 -3.84
N THR A 139 -3.89 11.83 -3.62
CA THR A 139 -2.91 12.40 -4.56
C THR A 139 -2.40 11.39 -5.58
N ALA A 140 -2.74 10.11 -5.46
CA ALA A 140 -2.36 9.09 -6.41
C ALA A 140 -3.26 9.17 -7.66
N ASP A 141 -2.68 9.13 -8.86
CA ASP A 141 -3.39 9.29 -10.14
C ASP A 141 -4.49 8.24 -10.35
N TRP A 142 -4.33 7.05 -9.78
CA TRP A 142 -5.30 5.96 -9.83
C TRP A 142 -6.51 6.15 -8.91
N SER A 143 -6.39 6.98 -7.87
CA SER A 143 -7.35 7.08 -6.77
C SER A 143 -8.74 7.51 -7.26
N ALA A 144 -8.82 8.61 -8.04
CA ALA A 144 -10.10 9.10 -8.55
C ALA A 144 -10.80 8.06 -9.45
N PRO A 145 -10.16 7.48 -10.49
CA PRO A 145 -10.82 6.47 -11.33
C PRO A 145 -11.27 5.23 -10.56
N VAL A 146 -10.47 4.74 -9.60
CA VAL A 146 -10.81 3.56 -8.79
C VAL A 146 -11.98 3.86 -7.86
N LEU A 147 -11.92 4.94 -7.07
CA LEU A 147 -12.96 5.27 -6.11
C LEU A 147 -14.30 5.58 -6.81
N TYR A 148 -14.25 6.32 -7.95
CA TYR A 148 -15.48 6.52 -8.74
C TYR A 148 -16.07 5.21 -9.23
N ARG A 149 -15.21 4.29 -9.72
CA ARG A 149 -15.67 3.03 -10.26
C ARG A 149 -16.28 2.15 -9.18
N ILE A 150 -15.62 2.05 -8.02
CA ILE A 150 -16.14 1.34 -6.86
C ILE A 150 -17.52 1.89 -6.47
N LEU A 151 -17.63 3.20 -6.23
CA LEU A 151 -18.89 3.80 -5.78
C LEU A 151 -20.02 3.74 -6.80
N GLN A 152 -19.72 3.67 -8.12
CA GLN A 152 -20.72 3.58 -9.17
C GLN A 152 -21.31 2.17 -9.36
N LEU A 153 -20.52 1.14 -9.13
CA LEU A 153 -20.83 -0.25 -9.42
C LEU A 153 -20.89 -1.13 -8.17
N LEU A 154 -20.88 -0.51 -7.00
CA LEU A 154 -20.96 -1.23 -5.73
C LEU A 154 -22.25 -2.06 -5.67
N PRO A 155 -22.19 -3.35 -5.30
CA PRO A 155 -23.38 -4.16 -5.07
C PRO A 155 -24.30 -3.56 -3.99
N GLU A 156 -25.62 -3.70 -4.12
CA GLU A 156 -26.61 -3.09 -3.22
C GLU A 156 -26.51 -3.56 -1.76
N ASN A 157 -25.97 -4.77 -1.54
CA ASN A 157 -25.75 -5.33 -0.21
C ASN A 157 -24.42 -4.87 0.44
N ILE A 158 -23.69 -3.95 -0.18
CA ILE A 158 -22.41 -3.47 0.32
C ILE A 158 -22.45 -1.97 0.60
N HIS A 159 -22.02 -1.56 1.78
CA HIS A 159 -21.86 -0.17 2.17
C HIS A 159 -20.39 0.18 2.40
N VAL A 160 -19.91 1.29 1.82
CA VAL A 160 -18.54 1.76 2.01
C VAL A 160 -18.51 2.99 2.92
N MET A 161 -17.83 2.88 4.06
CA MET A 161 -17.53 4.03 4.93
C MET A 161 -16.13 4.55 4.63
N MET A 162 -16.05 5.77 4.13
CA MET A 162 -14.79 6.45 3.80
C MET A 162 -14.49 7.52 4.84
N LEU A 163 -13.38 7.38 5.55
CA LEU A 163 -12.95 8.34 6.58
C LEU A 163 -11.69 9.09 6.09
N ALA A 164 -11.75 10.42 6.04
CA ALA A 164 -10.66 11.24 5.55
C ALA A 164 -10.46 12.50 6.39
N ARG A 165 -9.22 13.05 6.39
CA ARG A 165 -8.91 14.32 7.09
C ARG A 165 -9.17 15.54 6.22
N MET A 166 -9.20 15.37 4.92
CA MET A 166 -9.42 16.43 3.93
C MET A 166 -10.25 15.87 2.78
N ALA A 167 -10.95 16.75 2.10
CA ALA A 167 -11.64 16.39 0.87
C ALA A 167 -10.64 16.10 -0.25
N PRO A 168 -10.93 15.15 -1.15
CA PRO A 168 -10.11 14.92 -2.33
C PRO A 168 -10.21 16.12 -3.29
N THR A 169 -9.21 16.27 -4.17
CA THR A 169 -9.21 17.28 -5.24
C THR A 169 -10.27 17.02 -6.31
N PHE A 170 -10.74 15.79 -6.42
CA PHE A 170 -11.87 15.39 -7.25
C PHE A 170 -13.18 15.39 -6.45
N THR A 171 -14.33 15.53 -7.11
CA THR A 171 -15.60 15.71 -6.42
C THR A 171 -16.52 14.48 -6.54
N PHE A 172 -17.14 14.08 -5.45
CA PHE A 172 -18.23 13.08 -5.45
C PHE A 172 -19.61 13.69 -5.76
N SER A 173 -19.67 14.84 -6.45
CA SER A 173 -20.92 15.58 -6.69
C SER A 173 -22.02 14.75 -7.34
N ARG A 174 -21.68 13.88 -8.30
CA ARG A 174 -22.64 12.99 -8.96
C ARG A 174 -23.25 11.95 -7.99
N MET A 175 -22.50 11.47 -7.02
CA MET A 175 -22.97 10.50 -6.02
C MET A 175 -23.92 11.19 -5.03
N ARG A 176 -23.59 12.41 -4.61
CA ARG A 176 -24.46 13.24 -3.75
C ARG A 176 -25.78 13.60 -4.46
N SER A 177 -25.72 13.98 -5.73
CA SER A 177 -26.92 14.35 -6.49
C SER A 177 -27.88 13.18 -6.72
N LYS A 178 -27.39 11.94 -6.71
CA LYS A 178 -28.19 10.71 -6.80
C LYS A 178 -28.69 10.21 -5.44
N GLN A 179 -28.38 10.93 -4.34
CA GLN A 179 -28.67 10.51 -2.96
C GLN A 179 -28.13 9.11 -2.61
N SER A 180 -27.04 8.69 -3.24
CA SER A 180 -26.40 7.40 -2.98
C SER A 180 -25.26 7.48 -1.96
N MET A 181 -24.95 8.69 -1.45
CA MET A 181 -23.89 8.91 -0.47
C MET A 181 -24.25 10.04 0.48
N ASP A 182 -24.10 9.81 1.78
CA ASP A 182 -24.16 10.85 2.82
C ASP A 182 -22.74 11.37 3.12
N GLN A 183 -22.66 12.65 3.49
CA GLN A 183 -21.41 13.28 3.89
C GLN A 183 -21.54 13.89 5.29
N LEU A 184 -20.62 13.52 6.19
CA LEU A 184 -20.45 14.10 7.51
C LEU A 184 -19.19 14.95 7.52
N ASP A 185 -19.30 16.15 8.04
CA ASP A 185 -18.21 17.11 8.21
C ASP A 185 -17.86 17.32 9.70
N ASP A 186 -16.97 18.29 9.97
CA ASP A 186 -16.56 18.69 11.33
C ASP A 186 -17.77 19.01 12.20
N GLY A 187 -18.75 19.76 11.67
CA GLY A 187 -19.96 20.16 12.39
C GLY A 187 -20.83 18.95 12.78
N ALA A 188 -20.94 17.95 11.90
CA ALA A 188 -21.67 16.72 12.21
C ALA A 188 -20.98 15.90 13.31
N LEU A 189 -19.66 15.94 13.38
CA LEU A 189 -18.83 15.23 14.37
C LEU A 189 -18.61 16.01 15.66
N ALA A 190 -18.89 17.30 15.69
CA ALA A 190 -18.70 18.16 16.86
C ALA A 190 -19.45 17.59 18.07
N PHE A 191 -18.84 17.64 19.25
CA PHE A 191 -19.54 17.31 20.49
C PHE A 191 -20.70 18.25 20.72
N THR A 192 -21.85 17.68 21.08
CA THR A 192 -23.00 18.43 21.59
C THR A 192 -22.74 18.91 22.99
N ARG A 193 -23.59 19.81 23.48
CA ARG A 193 -23.54 20.26 24.88
C ARG A 193 -23.62 19.11 25.86
N SER A 194 -24.48 18.13 25.61
CA SER A 194 -24.65 16.97 26.47
C SER A 194 -23.37 16.12 26.52
N GLU A 195 -22.80 15.79 25.36
CA GLU A 195 -21.56 15.03 25.22
C GLU A 195 -20.36 15.75 25.87
N ALA A 196 -20.28 17.08 25.70
CA ALA A 196 -19.22 17.88 26.34
C ALA A 196 -19.39 17.96 27.89
N THR A 197 -20.62 18.07 28.38
CA THR A 197 -20.90 18.08 29.83
C THR A 197 -20.55 16.73 30.45
N GLU A 198 -20.89 15.64 29.79
CA GLU A 198 -20.52 14.28 30.23
C GLU A 198 -19.00 14.13 30.24
N LEU A 199 -18.29 14.57 29.20
CA LEU A 199 -16.83 14.55 29.13
C LEU A 199 -16.18 15.30 30.30
N MET A 200 -16.68 16.50 30.61
CA MET A 200 -16.10 17.38 31.66
C MET A 200 -16.56 17.03 33.08
N SER A 201 -17.45 16.05 33.24
CA SER A 201 -17.94 15.62 34.54
C SER A 201 -16.79 15.21 35.48
N GLY A 202 -16.83 15.70 36.74
CA GLY A 202 -15.79 15.48 37.75
C GLY A 202 -14.55 16.37 37.62
N VAL A 203 -14.45 17.18 36.57
CA VAL A 203 -13.35 18.14 36.36
C VAL A 203 -13.84 19.59 36.39
N LEU A 204 -14.99 19.86 35.78
CA LEU A 204 -15.65 21.15 35.77
C LEU A 204 -17.10 21.01 36.21
N ASP A 205 -17.48 21.64 37.31
CA ASP A 205 -18.84 21.61 37.84
C ASP A 205 -19.76 22.69 37.25
N SER A 206 -19.19 23.68 36.56
CA SER A 206 -19.92 24.84 36.01
C SER A 206 -20.33 24.56 34.57
N THR A 207 -21.63 24.41 34.33
CA THR A 207 -22.22 24.28 33.00
C THR A 207 -21.89 25.47 32.09
N GLU A 208 -21.81 26.71 32.67
CA GLU A 208 -21.44 27.91 31.94
C GLU A 208 -19.99 27.85 31.41
N ARG A 209 -19.08 27.28 32.19
CA ARG A 209 -17.67 27.07 31.73
C ARG A 209 -17.60 26.01 30.66
N VAL A 210 -18.37 24.94 30.76
CA VAL A 210 -18.46 23.90 29.71
C VAL A 210 -19.00 24.52 28.41
N ASP A 211 -20.06 25.35 28.50
CA ASP A 211 -20.61 26.06 27.34
C ASP A 211 -19.58 26.99 26.66
N ARG A 212 -18.79 27.69 27.46
CA ARG A 212 -17.71 28.56 26.93
C ARG A 212 -16.63 27.73 26.21
N LEU A 213 -16.18 26.61 26.81
CA LEU A 213 -15.22 25.70 26.18
C LEU A 213 -15.77 25.09 24.90
N LEU A 214 -17.02 24.65 24.91
CA LEU A 214 -17.70 24.11 23.75
C LEU A 214 -17.80 25.11 22.61
N ASN A 215 -18.24 26.33 22.91
CA ASN A 215 -18.32 27.40 21.91
C ASN A 215 -16.97 27.76 21.34
N TRP A 216 -15.95 27.75 22.16
CA TRP A 216 -14.60 28.07 21.76
C TRP A 216 -13.97 26.97 20.92
N THR A 217 -14.05 25.69 21.35
CA THR A 217 -13.53 24.54 20.59
C THR A 217 -14.42 24.19 19.39
N GLN A 218 -15.57 24.83 19.24
CA GLN A 218 -16.60 24.47 18.26
C GLN A 218 -16.98 22.98 18.36
N GLY A 219 -16.83 22.39 19.55
CA GLY A 219 -17.08 20.97 19.78
C GLY A 219 -15.97 20.01 19.32
N TRP A 220 -14.76 20.54 19.05
CA TRP A 220 -13.62 19.71 18.65
C TRP A 220 -13.23 18.72 19.74
N VAL A 221 -13.44 17.43 19.43
CA VAL A 221 -13.39 16.33 20.41
C VAL A 221 -12.01 16.20 21.06
N ALA A 222 -10.92 16.18 20.26
CA ALA A 222 -9.57 16.07 20.80
C ALA A 222 -9.17 17.30 21.62
N GLY A 223 -9.60 18.49 21.22
CA GLY A 223 -9.38 19.71 21.99
C GLY A 223 -10.04 19.65 23.36
N LEU A 224 -11.28 19.24 23.44
CA LEU A 224 -11.97 19.04 24.72
C LEU A 224 -11.32 17.95 25.57
N GLN A 225 -10.88 16.84 24.98
CA GLN A 225 -10.19 15.77 25.70
C GLN A 225 -8.84 16.22 26.28
N ILE A 226 -8.02 16.95 25.50
CA ILE A 226 -6.71 17.42 25.98
C ILE A 226 -6.88 18.47 27.09
N ILE A 227 -7.89 19.35 26.96
CA ILE A 227 -8.22 20.33 28.02
C ILE A 227 -8.62 19.60 29.30
N ARG A 228 -9.50 18.60 29.22
CA ARG A 228 -9.87 17.78 30.37
C ARG A 228 -8.65 17.20 31.04
N GLN A 229 -7.77 16.55 30.29
CA GLN A 229 -6.54 15.94 30.80
C GLN A 229 -5.64 16.96 31.52
N ALA A 230 -5.46 18.13 30.91
CA ALA A 230 -4.66 19.18 31.52
C ALA A 230 -5.27 19.68 32.85
N LEU A 231 -6.61 19.83 32.92
CA LEU A 231 -7.34 20.19 34.13
C LEU A 231 -7.30 19.10 35.21
N GLU A 232 -7.20 17.82 34.84
CA GLU A 232 -6.96 16.72 35.77
C GLU A 232 -5.55 16.74 36.35
N THR A 233 -4.56 17.14 35.54
CA THR A 233 -3.14 17.11 35.90
C THR A 233 -2.69 18.35 36.69
N ASP A 234 -3.29 19.51 36.44
CA ASP A 234 -2.93 20.79 37.07
C ASP A 234 -4.17 21.48 37.65
N GLU A 235 -4.35 21.36 38.97
CA GLU A 235 -5.48 21.98 39.68
C GLU A 235 -5.52 23.52 39.57
N HIS A 236 -4.37 24.17 39.41
CA HIS A 236 -4.32 25.63 39.26
C HIS A 236 -4.94 26.10 37.93
N LEU A 237 -4.97 25.26 36.90
CA LEU A 237 -5.65 25.56 35.64
C LEU A 237 -7.18 25.60 35.79
N ARG A 238 -7.73 24.92 36.80
CA ARG A 238 -9.18 24.93 37.08
C ARG A 238 -9.68 26.32 37.51
N ASP A 239 -8.82 27.12 38.16
CA ASP A 239 -9.15 28.44 38.68
C ASP A 239 -8.80 29.59 37.72
N GLN A 240 -7.99 29.32 36.66
CA GLN A 240 -7.61 30.30 35.67
C GLN A 240 -8.71 30.50 34.61
N GLU A 241 -8.80 31.74 34.08
CA GLU A 241 -9.62 32.00 32.89
C GLU A 241 -8.94 31.38 31.66
N ILE A 242 -9.25 30.10 31.40
CA ILE A 242 -8.73 29.29 30.26
C ILE A 242 -8.90 30.08 28.95
N GLU A 243 -9.93 30.89 28.87
CA GLU A 243 -10.27 31.71 27.70
C GLU A 243 -9.19 32.73 27.31
N LYS A 244 -8.37 33.18 28.25
CA LYS A 244 -7.26 34.11 27.95
C LYS A 244 -6.06 33.44 27.30
N ILE A 245 -5.96 32.10 27.43
CA ILE A 245 -4.88 31.32 26.87
C ILE A 245 -5.20 30.97 25.40
N ILE A 246 -6.44 31.08 24.98
CA ILE A 246 -7.04 30.43 23.83
C ILE A 246 -7.32 31.38 22.66
N THR A 247 -6.42 32.31 22.37
CA THR A 247 -6.53 33.22 21.20
C THR A 247 -5.81 32.68 19.93
N GLN A 248 -5.34 31.42 19.94
CA GLN A 248 -4.49 30.86 18.91
C GLN A 248 -5.21 29.73 18.08
N SER A 249 -4.58 29.24 17.03
CA SER A 249 -5.13 28.15 16.20
C SER A 249 -5.33 26.86 17.00
N GLU A 250 -6.22 25.95 16.53
CA GLU A 250 -6.49 24.63 17.14
C GLU A 250 -5.21 23.86 17.45
N THR A 251 -4.23 23.88 16.53
CA THR A 251 -2.93 23.20 16.70
C THR A 251 -2.12 23.81 17.84
N ALA A 252 -2.07 25.14 17.96
CA ALA A 252 -1.32 25.82 19.01
C ALA A 252 -1.91 25.58 20.40
N VAL A 253 -3.23 25.45 20.48
CA VAL A 253 -3.92 25.09 21.71
C VAL A 253 -3.65 23.65 22.09
N PHE A 254 -3.73 22.76 21.12
CA PHE A 254 -3.38 21.36 21.35
C PHE A 254 -1.94 21.25 21.84
N ASP A 255 -0.99 21.91 21.17
CA ASP A 255 0.44 21.93 21.56
C ASP A 255 0.63 22.45 22.99
N TYR A 256 -0.07 23.54 23.38
CA TYR A 256 0.00 24.08 24.73
C TYR A 256 -0.46 23.08 25.81
N PHE A 257 -1.62 22.46 25.63
CA PHE A 257 -2.13 21.49 26.62
C PHE A 257 -1.37 20.15 26.55
N ALA A 258 -0.94 19.73 25.36
CA ALA A 258 -0.09 18.54 25.20
C ALA A 258 1.25 18.71 25.92
N GLU A 259 1.84 19.93 25.88
CA GLU A 259 3.05 20.26 26.62
C GLU A 259 2.84 20.15 28.15
N LYS A 260 1.67 20.57 28.65
CA LYS A 260 1.35 20.43 30.09
C LYS A 260 1.28 18.96 30.50
N VAL A 261 0.60 18.11 29.73
CA VAL A 261 0.53 16.67 29.95
C VAL A 261 1.92 16.05 29.87
N TYR A 262 2.68 16.39 28.85
CA TYR A 262 4.03 15.87 28.64
C TYR A 262 5.01 16.27 29.76
N ARG A 263 4.98 17.54 30.20
CA ARG A 263 5.88 18.03 31.27
C ARG A 263 5.56 17.45 32.63
N ALA A 264 4.33 17.02 32.88
CA ALA A 264 3.94 16.36 34.12
C ALA A 264 4.55 14.97 34.27
N GLU A 265 4.95 14.36 33.14
CA GLU A 265 5.53 13.02 33.16
C GLU A 265 6.97 13.01 33.69
N PRO A 266 7.37 11.92 34.40
CA PRO A 266 8.75 11.73 34.84
C PRO A 266 9.75 11.74 33.65
N PRO A 267 11.01 12.16 33.84
CA PRO A 267 11.99 12.26 32.74
C PRO A 267 12.17 10.96 31.95
N ARG A 268 12.12 9.80 32.61
CA ARG A 268 12.19 8.50 31.94
C ARG A 268 10.98 8.26 31.05
N MET A 269 9.77 8.62 31.49
CA MET A 269 8.55 8.48 30.71
C MET A 269 8.56 9.41 29.50
N ARG A 270 8.98 10.68 29.68
CA ARG A 270 9.13 11.63 28.56
C ARG A 270 10.07 11.09 27.48
N ALA A 271 11.22 10.52 27.86
CA ALA A 271 12.15 9.91 26.92
C ALA A 271 11.53 8.71 26.16
N ILE A 272 10.68 7.93 26.81
CA ILE A 272 9.93 6.84 26.19
C ILE A 272 8.93 7.41 25.17
N LEU A 273 8.10 8.37 25.59
CA LEU A 273 7.05 8.98 24.74
C LEU A 273 7.65 9.58 23.47
N VAL A 274 8.67 10.41 23.61
CA VAL A 274 9.32 11.14 22.50
C VAL A 274 9.93 10.18 21.48
N ARG A 275 10.72 9.20 21.94
CA ARG A 275 11.37 8.26 21.02
C ARG A 275 10.40 7.28 20.38
N SER A 276 9.36 6.86 21.12
CA SER A 276 8.34 5.95 20.60
C SER A 276 7.37 6.61 19.62
N ALA A 277 7.39 7.92 19.48
CA ALA A 277 6.62 8.61 18.45
C ALA A 277 7.20 8.44 17.03
N LEU A 278 8.48 8.06 16.91
CA LEU A 278 9.15 7.93 15.63
C LEU A 278 8.55 6.82 14.75
N PRO A 279 8.37 5.57 15.22
CA PRO A 279 7.65 4.56 14.48
C PRO A 279 6.14 4.87 14.45
N GLN A 280 5.45 4.43 13.40
CA GLN A 280 3.99 4.59 13.31
C GLN A 280 3.24 3.71 14.31
N ARG A 281 3.83 2.59 14.68
CA ARG A 281 3.30 1.61 15.63
C ARG A 281 4.34 1.34 16.70
N VAL A 282 3.89 1.30 17.92
CA VAL A 282 4.72 1.06 19.10
C VAL A 282 4.52 -0.38 19.54
N THR A 283 5.61 -1.14 19.61
CA THR A 283 5.61 -2.51 20.17
C THR A 283 6.79 -2.66 21.12
N PRO A 284 6.74 -3.57 22.11
CA PRO A 284 7.89 -3.86 22.97
C PRO A 284 9.16 -4.20 22.19
N ASP A 285 9.02 -4.96 21.08
CA ASP A 285 10.15 -5.34 20.21
C ASP A 285 10.78 -4.12 19.53
N ILE A 286 9.96 -3.21 18.98
CA ILE A 286 10.47 -1.97 18.38
C ILE A 286 11.18 -1.12 19.42
N MET A 287 10.61 -1.02 20.63
CA MET A 287 11.18 -0.25 21.72
C MET A 287 12.55 -0.80 22.14
N SER A 288 12.66 -2.11 22.33
CA SER A 288 13.91 -2.75 22.78
C SER A 288 14.93 -2.89 21.67
N GLU A 289 14.58 -3.51 20.53
CA GLU A 289 15.53 -3.85 19.47
C GLU A 289 15.96 -2.64 18.60
N ALA A 290 15.02 -1.72 18.32
CA ALA A 290 15.29 -0.58 17.44
C ALA A 290 15.63 0.69 18.22
N LEU A 291 14.90 1.00 19.29
CA LEU A 291 15.08 2.27 20.02
C LEU A 291 15.96 2.12 21.27
N GLY A 292 16.33 0.90 21.67
CA GLY A 292 17.16 0.65 22.85
C GLY A 292 16.47 1.02 24.16
N LEU A 293 15.15 0.92 24.22
CA LEU A 293 14.33 1.25 25.37
C LEU A 293 13.73 -0.03 25.93
N GLU A 294 14.11 -0.40 27.14
CA GLU A 294 13.50 -1.53 27.84
C GLU A 294 12.10 -1.13 28.35
N VAL A 295 11.09 -1.41 27.53
CA VAL A 295 9.67 -1.14 27.84
C VAL A 295 8.88 -2.41 27.62
N THR A 296 8.17 -2.85 28.65
CA THR A 296 7.32 -4.03 28.60
C THR A 296 5.93 -3.68 28.06
N SER A 297 5.19 -4.69 27.59
CA SER A 297 3.78 -4.56 27.23
C SER A 297 2.93 -3.98 28.36
N GLU A 298 3.22 -4.39 29.60
CA GLU A 298 2.51 -3.94 30.79
C GLU A 298 2.73 -2.44 31.05
N GLN A 299 3.94 -1.94 30.81
CA GLN A 299 4.23 -0.51 30.89
C GLN A 299 3.52 0.29 29.78
N LEU A 300 3.48 -0.22 28.53
CA LEU A 300 2.72 0.42 27.46
C LEU A 300 1.21 0.42 27.77
N GLN A 301 0.69 -0.65 28.34
CA GLN A 301 -0.69 -0.69 28.82
C GLN A 301 -0.96 0.27 29.99
N SER A 302 0.04 0.53 30.85
CA SER A 302 -0.07 1.58 31.88
C SER A 302 -0.23 2.96 31.25
N ILE A 303 0.61 3.28 30.26
CA ILE A 303 0.50 4.53 29.48
C ILE A 303 -0.89 4.70 28.86
N VAL A 304 -1.47 3.61 28.33
CA VAL A 304 -2.84 3.61 27.80
C VAL A 304 -3.87 3.91 28.91
N ARG A 305 -3.70 3.30 30.09
CA ARG A 305 -4.61 3.51 31.24
C ARG A 305 -4.51 4.92 31.81
N GLU A 306 -3.31 5.49 31.82
CA GLU A 306 -3.05 6.87 32.24
C GLU A 306 -3.51 7.92 31.20
N ASN A 307 -4.12 7.45 30.12
CA ASN A 307 -4.78 8.27 29.11
C ASN A 307 -3.85 9.20 28.33
N ILE A 308 -2.57 8.82 28.14
CA ILE A 308 -1.58 9.62 27.42
C ILE A 308 -1.72 9.42 25.89
N PHE A 309 -2.90 9.65 25.34
CA PHE A 309 -3.17 9.61 23.88
C PHE A 309 -2.55 8.43 23.13
N LEU A 310 -2.27 7.33 23.81
CA LEU A 310 -1.86 6.05 23.27
C LEU A 310 -3.05 5.09 23.30
N SER A 311 -3.29 4.37 22.21
CA SER A 311 -4.37 3.39 22.11
C SER A 311 -3.80 2.05 21.68
N ARG A 312 -4.39 0.96 22.18
CA ARG A 312 -4.07 -0.39 21.70
C ARG A 312 -4.84 -0.66 20.41
N VAL A 313 -4.24 -1.44 19.53
CA VAL A 313 -4.93 -1.91 18.30
C VAL A 313 -5.81 -3.12 18.66
N ALA A 314 -7.07 -3.12 18.20
CA ALA A 314 -8.03 -4.16 18.52
C ALA A 314 -7.54 -5.57 18.15
N GLY A 315 -7.70 -6.51 19.09
CA GLY A 315 -7.30 -7.90 18.89
C GLY A 315 -5.79 -8.16 18.88
N GLU A 316 -4.95 -7.15 19.14
CA GLU A 316 -3.52 -7.28 19.32
C GLU A 316 -3.15 -6.96 20.78
N THR A 317 -2.32 -7.79 21.39
CA THR A 317 -1.94 -7.59 22.81
C THR A 317 -0.86 -6.52 22.96
N ASP A 318 0.01 -6.35 21.96
CA ASP A 318 1.29 -5.66 22.10
C ASP A 318 1.53 -4.60 21.01
N ILE A 319 0.48 -4.17 20.29
CA ILE A 319 0.57 -3.10 19.29
C ILE A 319 -0.20 -1.88 19.76
N PHE A 320 0.50 -0.75 19.80
CA PHE A 320 -0.05 0.53 20.24
C PHE A 320 0.16 1.61 19.19
N VAL A 321 -0.74 2.58 19.14
CA VAL A 321 -0.68 3.73 18.23
C VAL A 321 -1.01 5.00 19.00
N TYR A 322 -0.26 6.07 18.72
CA TYR A 322 -0.55 7.39 19.26
C TYR A 322 -1.73 8.03 18.53
N HIS A 323 -2.50 8.83 19.25
CA HIS A 323 -3.37 9.82 18.62
C HIS A 323 -2.54 10.72 17.69
N PRO A 324 -2.95 10.95 16.42
CA PRO A 324 -2.11 11.64 15.43
C PRO A 324 -1.58 12.99 15.90
N LEU A 325 -2.43 13.85 16.47
CA LEU A 325 -1.99 15.17 16.97
C LEU A 325 -0.95 15.07 18.09
N PHE A 326 -1.10 14.08 18.99
CA PHE A 326 -0.13 13.89 20.06
C PHE A 326 1.19 13.32 19.53
N ARG A 327 1.14 12.45 18.53
CA ARG A 327 2.33 11.98 17.83
C ARG A 327 3.06 13.14 17.15
N ASP A 328 2.33 14.01 16.44
CA ASP A 328 2.91 15.19 15.78
C ASP A 328 3.58 16.12 16.80
N PHE A 329 2.94 16.35 17.96
CA PHE A 329 3.54 17.08 19.08
C PHE A 329 4.82 16.39 19.59
N LEU A 330 4.79 15.08 19.85
CA LEU A 330 5.95 14.33 20.32
C LEU A 330 7.10 14.32 19.30
N CYS A 331 6.79 14.29 18.00
CA CYS A 331 7.81 14.40 16.94
C CYS A 331 8.49 15.76 16.97
N LYS A 332 7.76 16.85 17.20
CA LYS A 332 8.36 18.20 17.41
C LYS A 332 9.26 18.22 18.65
N GLN A 333 8.79 17.64 19.77
CA GLN A 333 9.62 17.52 20.98
C GLN A 333 10.90 16.68 20.72
N LEU A 334 10.80 15.62 19.93
CA LEU A 334 11.97 14.85 19.50
C LEU A 334 12.98 15.70 18.72
N GLU A 335 12.49 16.57 17.82
CA GLU A 335 13.35 17.48 17.06
C GLU A 335 14.05 18.51 17.96
N GLU A 336 13.38 18.98 19.00
CA GLU A 336 13.91 19.95 19.97
C GLU A 336 14.89 19.30 20.96
N GLU A 337 14.63 18.07 21.40
CA GLU A 337 15.40 17.37 22.44
C GLU A 337 16.59 16.56 21.90
N THR A 338 16.66 16.34 20.55
CA THR A 338 17.69 15.51 19.94
C THR A 338 18.40 16.21 18.79
N THR A 339 19.64 15.85 18.59
CA THR A 339 20.43 16.31 17.44
C THR A 339 19.98 15.60 16.15
N PRO A 340 20.22 16.19 14.96
CA PRO A 340 19.98 15.50 13.69
C PRO A 340 20.71 14.16 13.57
N ALA A 341 21.92 14.04 14.16
CA ALA A 341 22.69 12.80 14.15
C ALA A 341 22.03 11.69 14.99
N GLU A 342 21.51 12.03 16.18
CA GLU A 342 20.80 11.07 17.03
C GLU A 342 19.50 10.59 16.35
N ARG A 343 18.77 11.49 15.67
CA ARG A 343 17.57 11.11 14.92
C ARG A 343 17.92 10.19 13.74
N ALA A 344 18.98 10.54 12.99
CA ALA A 344 19.48 9.69 11.91
C ALA A 344 19.84 8.28 12.41
N GLU A 345 20.50 8.17 13.56
CA GLU A 345 20.83 6.88 14.16
C GLU A 345 19.57 6.08 14.55
N MET A 346 18.55 6.73 15.14
CA MET A 346 17.27 6.08 15.46
C MET A 346 16.57 5.58 14.19
N HIS A 347 16.55 6.38 13.14
CA HIS A 347 16.02 5.96 11.84
C HIS A 347 16.81 4.78 11.25
N ALA A 348 18.13 4.79 11.32
CA ALA A 348 18.97 3.68 10.84
C ALA A 348 18.66 2.37 11.57
N ARG A 349 18.53 2.41 12.89
CA ARG A 349 18.15 1.22 13.70
C ARG A 349 16.76 0.70 13.34
N LEU A 350 15.77 1.60 13.16
CA LEU A 350 14.43 1.23 12.68
C LEU A 350 14.47 0.62 11.28
N ALA A 351 15.28 1.19 10.37
CA ALA A 351 15.46 0.66 9.03
C ALA A 351 15.98 -0.78 9.06
N HIS A 352 17.01 -1.04 9.85
CA HIS A 352 17.56 -2.39 10.03
C HIS A 352 16.58 -3.35 10.69
N TYR A 353 15.80 -2.88 11.66
CA TYR A 353 14.75 -3.67 12.30
C TYR A 353 13.69 -4.12 11.28
N TYR A 354 13.14 -3.18 10.48
CA TYR A 354 12.14 -3.48 9.46
C TYR A 354 12.70 -4.32 8.32
N LYS A 355 13.96 -4.10 7.91
CA LYS A 355 14.63 -4.92 6.90
C LYS A 355 14.72 -6.39 7.29
N ARG A 356 15.14 -6.70 8.55
CA ARG A 356 15.19 -8.08 9.04
C ARG A 356 13.83 -8.77 9.05
N ARG A 357 12.75 -8.00 9.16
CA ARG A 357 11.37 -8.49 9.14
C ARG A 357 10.73 -8.43 7.75
N GLU A 358 11.52 -8.09 6.73
CA GLU A 358 11.08 -7.96 5.32
C GLU A 358 9.93 -6.95 5.13
N ASN A 359 9.83 -5.98 6.02
CA ASN A 359 8.96 -4.83 5.82
C ASN A 359 9.72 -3.77 5.00
N TRP A 360 9.77 -4.03 3.69
CA TRP A 360 10.62 -3.29 2.77
C TRP A 360 10.26 -1.80 2.68
N ALA A 361 8.97 -1.48 2.68
CA ALA A 361 8.50 -0.09 2.57
C ALA A 361 8.96 0.76 3.77
N LEU A 362 8.77 0.27 5.00
CA LEU A 362 9.22 0.97 6.21
C LEU A 362 10.75 0.98 6.31
N ALA A 363 11.42 -0.10 5.91
CA ALA A 363 12.88 -0.12 5.89
C ALA A 363 13.46 0.95 4.96
N LEU A 364 12.94 1.06 3.73
CA LEU A 364 13.35 2.09 2.76
C LEU A 364 13.07 3.49 3.29
N TYR A 365 11.86 3.74 3.81
CA TYR A 365 11.52 5.03 4.41
C TYR A 365 12.55 5.44 5.47
N HIS A 366 12.82 4.58 6.44
CA HIS A 366 13.73 4.90 7.52
C HIS A 366 15.19 5.01 7.09
N PHE A 367 15.66 4.25 6.09
CA PHE A 367 17.01 4.44 5.53
C PHE A 367 17.18 5.82 4.88
N PHE A 368 16.18 6.29 4.15
CA PHE A 368 16.23 7.64 3.56
C PHE A 368 16.16 8.74 4.61
N GLU A 369 15.34 8.58 5.66
CA GLU A 369 15.31 9.53 6.78
C GLU A 369 16.61 9.52 7.60
N ALA A 370 17.31 8.40 7.63
CA ALA A 370 18.65 8.30 8.22
C ALA A 370 19.77 8.91 7.34
N GLY A 371 19.48 9.22 6.07
CA GLY A 371 20.52 9.61 5.10
C GLY A 371 21.42 8.45 4.64
N GLU A 372 21.04 7.19 4.95
CA GLU A 372 21.79 6.00 4.59
C GLU A 372 21.38 5.46 3.20
N GLU A 373 21.69 6.19 2.13
CA GLU A 373 21.33 5.81 0.77
C GLU A 373 21.89 4.44 0.35
N THR A 374 23.09 4.07 0.79
CA THR A 374 23.67 2.73 0.53
C THR A 374 22.84 1.63 1.19
N GLY A 375 22.33 1.87 2.40
CA GLY A 375 21.41 0.97 3.10
C GLY A 375 20.10 0.80 2.35
N ALA A 376 19.54 1.91 1.85
CA ALA A 376 18.34 1.94 1.01
C ALA A 376 18.56 1.18 -0.30
N ALA A 377 19.68 1.43 -1.02
CA ALA A 377 20.05 0.76 -2.26
C ALA A 377 20.09 -0.77 -2.10
N ARG A 378 20.84 -1.25 -1.12
CA ARG A 378 20.93 -2.69 -0.79
C ARG A 378 19.60 -3.28 -0.37
N THR A 379 18.73 -2.50 0.25
CA THR A 379 17.40 -2.95 0.66
C THR A 379 16.48 -3.06 -0.54
N LEU A 380 16.47 -2.07 -1.44
CA LEU A 380 15.68 -2.09 -2.66
C LEU A 380 16.08 -3.25 -3.57
N LEU A 381 17.38 -3.51 -3.73
CA LEU A 381 17.91 -4.64 -4.49
C LEU A 381 17.55 -6.00 -3.85
N ALA A 382 17.61 -6.10 -2.52
CA ALA A 382 17.20 -7.32 -1.83
C ALA A 382 15.69 -7.57 -1.96
N ALA A 383 14.88 -6.52 -2.03
CA ALA A 383 13.44 -6.58 -2.16
C ALA A 383 12.96 -6.74 -3.62
N GLN A 384 13.82 -6.59 -4.63
CA GLN A 384 13.44 -6.46 -6.05
C GLN A 384 12.52 -7.58 -6.53
N SER A 385 12.88 -8.83 -6.29
CA SER A 385 12.07 -9.99 -6.71
C SER A 385 10.69 -9.99 -6.05
N TYR A 386 10.63 -9.62 -4.77
CA TYR A 386 9.39 -9.48 -4.03
C TYR A 386 8.51 -8.35 -4.58
N LEU A 387 9.09 -7.17 -4.81
CA LEU A 387 8.36 -6.00 -5.31
C LEU A 387 7.81 -6.26 -6.73
N LEU A 388 8.65 -6.77 -7.61
CA LEU A 388 8.24 -7.08 -9.00
C LEU A 388 7.20 -8.21 -9.05
N ALA A 389 7.38 -9.27 -8.25
CA ALA A 389 6.44 -10.40 -8.21
C ALA A 389 5.05 -10.04 -7.66
N ASN A 390 4.94 -8.95 -6.89
CA ASN A 390 3.68 -8.46 -6.32
C ASN A 390 3.14 -7.21 -7.02
N GLY A 391 3.75 -6.77 -8.12
CA GLY A 391 3.32 -5.59 -8.90
C GLY A 391 3.57 -4.25 -8.19
N LEU A 392 4.47 -4.21 -7.19
CA LEU A 392 4.77 -3.01 -6.39
C LEU A 392 5.76 -2.08 -7.14
N THR A 393 5.48 -1.78 -8.41
CA THR A 393 6.35 -0.97 -9.28
C THR A 393 6.41 0.49 -8.83
N LEU A 394 5.29 1.05 -8.34
CA LEU A 394 5.25 2.41 -7.81
C LEU A 394 6.14 2.58 -6.57
N THR A 395 6.32 1.55 -5.75
CA THR A 395 7.26 1.59 -4.63
C THR A 395 8.70 1.77 -5.14
N ILE A 396 9.08 1.09 -6.22
CA ILE A 396 10.40 1.22 -6.83
C ILE A 396 10.58 2.64 -7.40
N SER A 397 9.63 3.09 -8.23
CA SER A 397 9.70 4.41 -8.90
C SER A 397 9.68 5.59 -7.91
N LYS A 398 8.99 5.45 -6.77
CA LYS A 398 8.95 6.45 -5.69
C LYS A 398 10.33 6.70 -5.06
N TYR A 399 11.09 5.64 -4.84
CA TYR A 399 12.37 5.74 -4.13
C TYR A 399 13.56 5.97 -5.07
N PHE A 400 13.50 5.54 -6.33
CA PHE A 400 14.62 5.69 -7.27
C PHE A 400 15.08 7.15 -7.45
N PRO A 401 14.22 8.16 -7.60
CA PRO A 401 14.63 9.57 -7.74
C PRO A 401 15.28 10.17 -6.48
N ARG A 402 15.18 9.48 -5.33
CA ARG A 402 15.78 9.93 -4.07
C ARG A 402 17.25 9.55 -3.96
N PHE A 403 17.76 8.66 -4.81
CA PHE A 403 19.19 8.31 -4.82
C PHE A 403 20.00 9.38 -5.53
N ARG A 404 21.13 9.75 -4.92
CA ARG A 404 22.13 10.57 -5.57
C ARG A 404 22.90 9.76 -6.61
N ARG A 405 23.47 10.47 -7.60
CA ARG A 405 24.19 9.83 -8.69
C ARG A 405 25.34 8.97 -8.20
N GLU A 406 26.06 9.41 -7.18
CA GLU A 406 27.17 8.66 -6.58
C GLU A 406 26.72 7.30 -6.05
N THR A 407 25.53 7.24 -5.45
CA THR A 407 24.94 5.98 -4.95
C THR A 407 24.50 5.08 -6.10
N LEU A 408 23.90 5.64 -7.15
CA LEU A 408 23.51 4.89 -8.35
C LEU A 408 24.74 4.32 -9.06
N ASP A 409 25.81 5.12 -9.21
CA ASP A 409 27.06 4.68 -9.84
C ASP A 409 27.79 3.62 -9.00
N ALA A 410 27.64 3.65 -7.67
CA ALA A 410 28.14 2.61 -6.77
C ALA A 410 27.27 1.33 -6.74
N HIS A 411 26.03 1.40 -7.21
CA HIS A 411 25.08 0.30 -7.25
C HIS A 411 24.37 0.22 -8.62
N PRO A 412 25.10 -0.09 -9.72
CA PRO A 412 24.55 -0.06 -11.08
C PRO A 412 23.38 -1.04 -11.30
N GLN A 413 23.20 -2.04 -10.42
CA GLN A 413 22.04 -2.93 -10.39
C GLN A 413 20.72 -2.16 -10.22
N LEU A 414 20.73 -0.97 -9.62
CA LEU A 414 19.52 -0.13 -9.50
C LEU A 414 19.04 0.37 -10.87
N TYR A 415 19.96 0.70 -11.78
CA TYR A 415 19.60 1.04 -13.16
C TYR A 415 18.95 -0.16 -13.87
N ASN A 416 19.48 -1.39 -13.68
CA ASN A 416 18.87 -2.60 -14.23
C ASN A 416 17.45 -2.80 -13.68
N LEU A 417 17.25 -2.60 -12.38
CA LEU A 417 15.94 -2.69 -11.75
C LEU A 417 14.94 -1.67 -12.33
N MET A 418 15.39 -0.44 -12.58
CA MET A 418 14.57 0.58 -13.24
C MET A 418 14.27 0.22 -14.69
N GLY A 419 15.25 -0.30 -15.42
CA GLY A 419 15.05 -0.81 -16.78
C GLY A 419 13.99 -1.92 -16.81
N ASP A 420 14.10 -2.91 -15.92
CA ASP A 420 13.11 -3.99 -15.79
C ASP A 420 11.70 -3.46 -15.47
N MET A 421 11.61 -2.44 -14.61
CA MET A 421 10.34 -1.79 -14.30
C MET A 421 9.72 -1.11 -15.53
N HIS A 422 10.50 -0.32 -16.28
CA HIS A 422 10.01 0.34 -17.49
C HIS A 422 9.65 -0.65 -18.60
N VAL A 423 10.34 -1.79 -18.70
CA VAL A 423 9.93 -2.90 -19.59
C VAL A 423 8.54 -3.43 -19.21
N ILE A 424 8.26 -3.58 -17.91
CA ILE A 424 6.93 -4.01 -17.41
C ILE A 424 5.86 -2.98 -17.78
N GLU A 425 6.18 -1.69 -17.64
CA GLU A 425 5.27 -0.59 -17.97
C GLU A 425 5.10 -0.36 -19.50
N GLY A 426 5.92 -1.04 -20.31
CA GLY A 426 5.88 -0.94 -21.77
C GLY A 426 6.62 0.27 -22.33
N ASP A 427 7.42 0.97 -21.51
CA ASP A 427 8.27 2.09 -21.92
C ASP A 427 9.68 1.57 -22.28
N THR A 428 9.82 1.09 -23.52
CA THR A 428 11.07 0.51 -24.02
C THR A 428 12.18 1.55 -24.16
N VAL A 429 11.85 2.82 -24.46
CA VAL A 429 12.82 3.91 -24.65
C VAL A 429 13.51 4.26 -23.33
N THR A 430 12.74 4.44 -22.25
CA THR A 430 13.32 4.70 -20.93
C THR A 430 14.05 3.47 -20.41
N ALA A 431 13.53 2.26 -20.65
CA ALA A 431 14.20 1.02 -20.27
C ALA A 431 15.58 0.89 -20.94
N GLU A 432 15.69 1.17 -22.23
CA GLU A 432 16.97 1.17 -22.97
C GLU A 432 17.96 2.16 -22.36
N THR A 433 17.50 3.37 -22.02
CA THR A 433 18.32 4.39 -21.35
C THR A 433 18.85 3.89 -20.01
N MET A 434 18.01 3.25 -19.20
CA MET A 434 18.39 2.70 -17.87
C MET A 434 19.38 1.55 -18.01
N PHE A 435 19.14 0.59 -18.91
CA PHE A 435 20.07 -0.51 -19.15
C PHE A 435 21.40 -0.02 -19.74
N GLY A 436 21.37 1.01 -20.62
CA GLY A 436 22.57 1.66 -21.12
C GLY A 436 23.41 2.30 -20.03
N ALA A 437 22.78 2.98 -19.07
CA ALA A 437 23.46 3.53 -17.89
C ALA A 437 24.04 2.43 -17.01
N ALA A 438 23.29 1.34 -16.75
CA ALA A 438 23.79 0.18 -16.01
C ALA A 438 25.03 -0.43 -16.68
N LEU A 439 24.98 -0.62 -18.01
CA LEU A 439 26.06 -1.19 -18.80
C LEU A 439 27.34 -0.33 -18.73
N ALA A 440 27.19 0.99 -18.92
CA ALA A 440 28.32 1.91 -18.88
C ALA A 440 28.99 1.92 -17.49
N THR A 441 28.19 1.97 -16.44
CA THR A 441 28.69 2.01 -15.06
C THR A 441 29.31 0.67 -14.63
N ALA A 442 28.66 -0.45 -14.97
CA ALA A 442 29.16 -1.80 -14.65
C ALA A 442 30.51 -2.08 -15.37
N ARG A 443 30.65 -1.67 -16.62
CA ARG A 443 31.93 -1.77 -17.36
C ARG A 443 33.04 -0.98 -16.68
N GLY A 444 32.73 0.24 -16.25
CA GLY A 444 33.69 1.08 -15.51
C GLY A 444 34.14 0.48 -14.19
N ALA A 445 33.24 -0.25 -13.52
CA ALA A 445 33.49 -0.91 -12.24
C ALA A 445 34.04 -2.35 -12.36
N GLY A 446 34.07 -2.95 -13.57
CA GLY A 446 34.44 -4.35 -13.78
C GLY A 446 33.42 -5.36 -13.25
N ASP A 447 32.17 -4.96 -13.06
CA ASP A 447 31.07 -5.82 -12.56
C ASP A 447 30.46 -6.60 -13.74
N GLN A 448 31.02 -7.77 -14.02
CA GLN A 448 30.59 -8.63 -15.13
C GLN A 448 29.15 -9.13 -14.98
N ALA A 449 28.70 -9.39 -13.75
CA ALA A 449 27.33 -9.90 -13.53
C ALA A 449 26.29 -8.83 -13.86
N THR A 450 26.52 -7.58 -13.41
CA THR A 450 25.64 -6.45 -13.73
C THR A 450 25.72 -6.06 -15.20
N GLU A 451 26.93 -6.15 -15.83
CA GLU A 451 27.12 -5.95 -17.27
C GLU A 451 26.26 -6.96 -18.06
N ALA A 452 26.35 -8.23 -17.76
CA ALA A 452 25.56 -9.29 -18.42
C ALA A 452 24.06 -9.08 -18.24
N ALA A 453 23.60 -8.69 -17.05
CA ALA A 453 22.20 -8.39 -16.79
C ALA A 453 21.70 -7.17 -17.60
N ALA A 454 22.50 -6.12 -17.73
CA ALA A 454 22.18 -4.95 -18.54
C ALA A 454 22.07 -5.30 -20.03
N LEU A 455 23.00 -6.09 -20.55
CA LEU A 455 22.97 -6.58 -21.93
C LEU A 455 21.72 -7.45 -22.20
N ALA A 456 21.34 -8.33 -21.26
CA ALA A 456 20.12 -9.12 -21.37
C ALA A 456 18.85 -8.23 -21.36
N GLY A 457 18.87 -7.13 -20.61
CA GLY A 457 17.81 -6.11 -20.61
C GLY A 457 17.72 -5.40 -21.98
N LEU A 458 18.86 -4.95 -22.53
CA LEU A 458 18.94 -4.33 -23.88
C LEU A 458 18.49 -5.32 -24.97
N ALA A 459 18.87 -6.58 -24.87
CA ALA A 459 18.40 -7.63 -25.79
C ALA A 459 16.87 -7.78 -25.74
N HIS A 460 16.28 -7.73 -24.56
CA HIS A 460 14.83 -7.81 -24.39
C HIS A 460 14.11 -6.59 -24.97
N THR A 461 14.60 -5.36 -24.72
CA THR A 461 14.01 -4.15 -25.30
C THR A 461 14.10 -4.15 -26.82
N ALA A 462 15.27 -4.49 -27.38
CA ALA A 462 15.47 -4.59 -28.82
C ALA A 462 14.53 -5.62 -29.48
N ALA A 463 14.34 -6.79 -28.85
CA ALA A 463 13.41 -7.82 -29.34
C ALA A 463 11.95 -7.32 -29.35
N ARG A 464 11.53 -6.57 -28.33
CA ARG A 464 10.19 -5.95 -28.26
C ARG A 464 9.98 -4.87 -29.34
N ASP A 465 11.03 -4.14 -29.67
CA ASP A 465 11.00 -3.11 -30.72
C ASP A 465 11.27 -3.71 -32.13
N HIS A 466 11.24 -5.05 -32.26
CA HIS A 466 11.49 -5.81 -33.50
C HIS A 466 12.87 -5.59 -34.11
N ASN A 467 13.83 -5.10 -33.35
CA ASN A 467 15.22 -5.01 -33.74
C ASN A 467 15.97 -6.31 -33.39
N PHE A 468 15.71 -7.37 -34.17
CA PHE A 468 16.19 -8.72 -33.87
C PHE A 468 17.72 -8.86 -33.99
N ALA A 469 18.37 -8.05 -34.86
CA ALA A 469 19.82 -8.08 -35.02
C ALA A 469 20.54 -7.61 -33.73
N ASP A 470 20.11 -6.49 -33.18
CA ASP A 470 20.66 -5.97 -31.92
C ASP A 470 20.26 -6.87 -30.74
N ALA A 471 19.03 -7.44 -30.74
CA ALA A 471 18.59 -8.35 -29.70
C ALA A 471 19.51 -9.58 -29.57
N ILE A 472 19.87 -10.22 -30.70
CA ILE A 472 20.80 -11.35 -30.72
C ILE A 472 22.20 -10.91 -30.31
N THR A 473 22.70 -9.81 -30.86
CA THR A 473 24.04 -9.29 -30.52
C THR A 473 24.19 -9.06 -29.02
N HIS A 474 23.22 -8.38 -28.40
CA HIS A 474 23.24 -8.13 -26.97
C HIS A 474 23.06 -9.43 -26.14
N ALA A 475 22.20 -10.33 -26.57
CA ALA A 475 22.00 -11.60 -25.87
C ALA A 475 23.25 -12.48 -25.87
N GLU A 476 23.93 -12.61 -27.02
CA GLU A 476 25.20 -13.35 -27.13
C GLU A 476 26.33 -12.70 -26.33
N GLU A 477 26.38 -11.37 -26.30
CA GLU A 477 27.35 -10.66 -25.45
C GLU A 477 27.03 -10.87 -23.96
N ALA A 478 25.75 -10.84 -23.57
CA ALA A 478 25.32 -11.14 -22.20
C ALA A 478 25.77 -12.55 -21.77
N GLU A 479 25.59 -13.55 -22.66
CA GLU A 479 26.01 -14.94 -22.37
C GLU A 479 27.54 -15.05 -22.19
N ARG A 480 28.30 -14.37 -23.03
CA ARG A 480 29.78 -14.34 -22.89
C ARG A 480 30.27 -13.65 -21.62
N ARG A 481 29.52 -12.67 -21.11
CA ARG A 481 29.86 -11.89 -19.89
C ARG A 481 29.35 -12.51 -18.62
N ALA A 482 28.33 -13.38 -18.71
CA ALA A 482 27.77 -14.06 -17.56
C ALA A 482 28.86 -14.86 -16.82
N PRO A 483 28.94 -14.76 -15.48
CA PRO A 483 29.95 -15.48 -14.69
C PRO A 483 29.82 -16.98 -14.87
N SER A 484 30.90 -17.63 -15.31
CA SER A 484 30.94 -19.08 -15.51
C SER A 484 30.91 -19.83 -14.18
N GLY A 485 30.02 -20.83 -14.07
CA GLY A 485 29.94 -21.70 -12.89
C GLY A 485 29.18 -21.08 -11.70
N ASP A 486 28.62 -19.90 -11.83
CA ASP A 486 27.74 -19.33 -10.81
C ASP A 486 26.37 -20.01 -10.87
N THR A 487 25.97 -20.64 -9.75
CA THR A 487 24.67 -21.32 -9.56
C THR A 487 23.72 -20.52 -8.69
N SER A 488 24.03 -19.24 -8.44
CA SER A 488 23.14 -18.35 -7.71
C SER A 488 21.79 -18.19 -8.43
N VAL A 489 20.74 -17.89 -7.68
CA VAL A 489 19.41 -17.62 -8.23
C VAL A 489 19.47 -16.54 -9.30
N GLN A 490 20.29 -15.51 -9.09
CA GLN A 490 20.48 -14.41 -10.03
C GLN A 490 21.11 -14.88 -11.36
N ALA A 491 22.15 -15.72 -11.30
CA ALA A 491 22.81 -16.26 -12.47
C ALA A 491 21.88 -17.20 -13.26
N VAL A 492 21.13 -18.06 -12.58
CA VAL A 492 20.14 -18.95 -13.19
C VAL A 492 19.01 -18.14 -13.85
N THR A 493 18.51 -17.08 -13.18
CA THR A 493 17.50 -16.18 -13.75
C THR A 493 18.03 -15.46 -14.99
N LEU A 494 19.28 -14.98 -14.97
CA LEU A 494 19.92 -14.32 -16.10
C LEU A 494 20.03 -15.27 -17.30
N ALA A 495 20.50 -16.51 -17.09
CA ALA A 495 20.57 -17.52 -18.14
C ALA A 495 19.20 -17.83 -18.76
N ALA A 496 18.15 -17.92 -17.92
CA ALA A 496 16.78 -18.11 -18.40
C ALA A 496 16.31 -16.92 -19.25
N ARG A 497 16.59 -15.68 -18.85
CA ARG A 497 16.25 -14.47 -19.61
C ARG A 497 16.95 -14.42 -20.98
N ILE A 498 18.24 -14.71 -21.02
CA ILE A 498 19.02 -14.72 -22.27
C ILE A 498 18.43 -15.76 -23.24
N LYS A 499 18.25 -17.01 -22.79
CA LYS A 499 17.70 -18.08 -23.63
C LYS A 499 16.28 -17.78 -24.13
N ASN A 500 15.44 -17.18 -23.29
CA ASN A 500 14.10 -16.76 -23.68
C ASN A 500 14.13 -15.69 -24.78
N VAL A 501 15.02 -14.70 -24.70
CA VAL A 501 15.15 -13.66 -25.75
C VAL A 501 15.62 -14.28 -27.06
N ILE A 502 16.67 -15.11 -27.03
CA ILE A 502 17.17 -15.79 -28.25
C ILE A 502 16.07 -16.66 -28.86
N GLY A 503 15.39 -17.48 -28.03
CA GLY A 503 14.29 -18.33 -28.48
C GLY A 503 13.13 -17.54 -29.08
N ALA A 504 12.75 -16.39 -28.49
CA ALA A 504 11.73 -15.50 -29.05
C ALA A 504 12.12 -14.98 -30.44
N VAL A 505 13.36 -14.51 -30.62
CA VAL A 505 13.85 -14.07 -31.93
C VAL A 505 13.87 -15.23 -32.93
N ARG A 506 14.34 -16.42 -32.55
CA ARG A 506 14.31 -17.61 -33.44
C ARG A 506 12.89 -17.98 -33.87
N SER A 507 11.91 -17.80 -32.98
CA SER A 507 10.49 -18.00 -33.33
C SER A 507 10.03 -17.02 -34.41
N PHE A 508 10.41 -15.74 -34.32
CA PHE A 508 10.11 -14.75 -35.38
C PHE A 508 10.84 -15.02 -36.70
N GLU A 509 12.01 -15.64 -36.66
CA GLU A 509 12.75 -16.10 -37.83
C GLU A 509 12.14 -17.36 -38.48
N GLY A 510 11.10 -17.97 -37.89
CA GLY A 510 10.50 -19.24 -38.36
C GLY A 510 11.28 -20.49 -37.96
N ARG A 511 12.27 -20.37 -37.07
CA ARG A 511 13.12 -21.48 -36.58
C ARG A 511 12.48 -22.09 -35.32
N TYR A 512 11.27 -22.64 -35.47
CA TYR A 512 10.42 -23.04 -34.34
C TYR A 512 11.00 -24.12 -33.46
N ILE A 513 11.65 -25.15 -34.03
CA ILE A 513 12.28 -26.24 -33.28
C ILE A 513 13.35 -25.69 -32.33
N GLU A 514 14.27 -24.87 -32.86
CA GLU A 514 15.33 -24.27 -32.06
C GLU A 514 14.76 -23.31 -31.01
N ALA A 515 13.70 -22.56 -31.37
CA ALA A 515 13.00 -21.69 -30.45
C ALA A 515 12.40 -22.48 -29.29
N ASN A 516 11.74 -23.60 -29.53
CA ASN A 516 11.18 -24.49 -28.52
C ASN A 516 12.25 -25.01 -27.56
N ASP A 517 13.35 -25.56 -28.10
CA ASP A 517 14.44 -26.12 -27.29
C ASP A 517 15.03 -25.07 -26.33
N LEU A 518 15.30 -23.86 -26.85
CA LEU A 518 15.85 -22.75 -26.06
C LEU A 518 14.87 -22.27 -24.97
N MET A 519 13.60 -22.12 -25.31
CA MET A 519 12.60 -21.63 -24.37
C MET A 519 12.19 -22.70 -23.33
N GLU A 520 12.18 -23.99 -23.68
CA GLU A 520 11.98 -25.06 -22.69
C GLU A 520 13.13 -25.13 -21.69
N GLU A 521 14.37 -24.96 -22.14
CA GLU A 521 15.51 -24.82 -21.24
C GLU A 521 15.40 -23.57 -20.37
N ALA A 522 15.01 -22.44 -20.96
CA ALA A 522 14.74 -21.21 -20.20
C ALA A 522 13.63 -21.41 -19.16
N LEU A 523 12.56 -22.12 -19.50
CA LEU A 523 11.46 -22.44 -18.60
C LEU A 523 11.92 -23.31 -17.42
N ARG A 524 12.74 -24.31 -17.68
CA ARG A 524 13.34 -25.15 -16.63
C ARG A 524 14.18 -24.31 -15.67
N LEU A 525 15.05 -23.44 -16.19
CA LEU A 525 15.88 -22.54 -15.39
C LEU A 525 15.03 -21.54 -14.58
N ALA A 526 13.96 -20.99 -15.16
CA ALA A 526 13.05 -20.09 -14.45
C ALA A 526 12.30 -20.79 -13.29
N HIS A 527 11.93 -22.07 -13.47
CA HIS A 527 11.39 -22.88 -12.37
C HIS A 527 12.42 -23.14 -11.28
N GLU A 528 13.66 -23.45 -11.65
CA GLU A 528 14.77 -23.67 -10.71
C GLU A 528 15.05 -22.39 -9.89
N ALA A 529 15.01 -21.22 -10.53
CA ALA A 529 15.16 -19.91 -9.88
C ALA A 529 13.96 -19.52 -9.02
N GLY A 530 12.81 -20.18 -9.16
CA GLY A 530 11.57 -19.82 -8.48
C GLY A 530 10.93 -18.52 -8.98
N ASP A 531 11.32 -18.03 -10.18
CA ASP A 531 10.79 -16.81 -10.78
C ASP A 531 9.47 -17.06 -11.51
N ALA A 532 8.36 -17.00 -10.77
CA ALA A 532 7.03 -17.25 -11.29
C ALA A 532 6.64 -16.29 -12.43
N ARG A 533 7.17 -15.05 -12.44
CA ARG A 533 6.92 -14.09 -13.50
C ARG A 533 7.63 -14.50 -14.79
N LEU A 534 8.90 -14.86 -14.71
CA LEU A 534 9.68 -15.31 -15.85
C LEU A 534 9.10 -16.62 -16.43
N VAL A 535 8.66 -17.54 -15.56
CA VAL A 535 7.93 -18.76 -15.95
C VAL A 535 6.71 -18.42 -16.80
N ARG A 536 5.91 -17.44 -16.39
CA ARG A 536 4.72 -17.00 -17.16
C ARG A 536 5.10 -16.41 -18.51
N THR A 537 6.10 -15.53 -18.54
CA THR A 537 6.57 -14.88 -19.78
C THR A 537 7.08 -15.91 -20.77
N ILE A 538 7.90 -16.86 -20.33
CA ILE A 538 8.45 -17.91 -21.19
C ILE A 538 7.33 -18.85 -21.66
N SER A 539 6.41 -19.23 -20.78
CA SER A 539 5.27 -20.08 -21.16
C SER A 539 4.41 -19.41 -22.23
N HIS A 540 4.20 -18.08 -22.13
CA HIS A 540 3.51 -17.33 -23.18
C HIS A 540 4.27 -17.37 -24.51
N ASN A 541 5.58 -17.15 -24.49
CA ASN A 541 6.41 -17.16 -25.69
C ASN A 541 6.47 -18.53 -26.35
N LEU A 542 6.46 -19.62 -25.59
CA LEU A 542 6.43 -21.01 -26.06
C LEU A 542 5.14 -21.38 -26.81
N ALA A 543 4.04 -20.68 -26.54
CA ALA A 543 2.77 -21.04 -27.15
C ALA A 543 2.77 -20.81 -28.67
N LEU A 544 3.47 -19.78 -29.18
CA LEU A 544 3.52 -19.48 -30.61
C LEU A 544 4.29 -20.56 -31.41
N PRO A 545 5.55 -20.91 -31.11
CA PRO A 545 6.25 -21.94 -31.84
C PRO A 545 5.53 -23.32 -31.76
N ALA A 546 5.01 -23.69 -30.61
CA ALA A 546 4.23 -24.95 -30.48
C ALA A 546 2.98 -24.96 -31.40
N TYR A 547 2.27 -23.80 -31.49
CA TYR A 547 1.15 -23.67 -32.44
C TYR A 547 1.60 -23.79 -33.89
N MET A 548 2.70 -23.15 -34.26
CA MET A 548 3.22 -23.16 -35.65
C MET A 548 3.76 -24.53 -36.06
N GLU A 549 4.19 -25.36 -35.09
CA GLU A 549 4.58 -26.76 -35.31
C GLU A 549 3.37 -27.72 -35.36
N GLY A 550 2.16 -27.25 -35.07
CA GLY A 550 0.94 -28.05 -35.05
C GLY A 550 0.70 -28.81 -33.75
N ASP A 551 1.50 -28.59 -32.69
CA ASP A 551 1.24 -29.17 -31.36
C ASP A 551 0.28 -28.22 -30.57
N PHE A 552 -0.98 -28.27 -30.99
CA PHE A 552 -2.04 -27.48 -30.37
C PHE A 552 -2.27 -27.79 -28.89
N HIS A 553 -2.00 -29.04 -28.48
CA HIS A 553 -2.12 -29.42 -27.07
C HIS A 553 -1.00 -28.80 -26.21
N ALA A 554 0.22 -28.76 -26.70
CA ALA A 554 1.31 -28.05 -26.03
C ALA A 554 1.03 -26.54 -25.96
N ALA A 555 0.62 -25.93 -27.07
CA ALA A 555 0.27 -24.51 -27.11
C ALA A 555 -0.82 -24.16 -26.07
N LEU A 556 -1.88 -24.95 -25.97
CA LEU A 556 -2.93 -24.76 -24.96
C LEU A 556 -2.41 -24.93 -23.51
N ARG A 557 -1.53 -25.91 -23.26
CA ARG A 557 -0.90 -26.11 -21.94
C ARG A 557 -0.05 -24.90 -21.55
N TYR A 558 0.71 -24.32 -22.48
CA TYR A 558 1.52 -23.13 -22.25
C TYR A 558 0.65 -21.90 -21.98
N PHE A 559 -0.43 -21.71 -22.74
CA PHE A 559 -1.40 -20.65 -22.45
C PHE A 559 -2.11 -20.82 -21.11
N ALA A 560 -2.45 -22.03 -20.70
CA ALA A 560 -3.10 -22.29 -19.41
C ALA A 560 -2.21 -21.95 -18.19
N ARG A 561 -0.89 -21.89 -18.38
CA ARG A 561 0.08 -21.43 -17.36
C ARG A 561 0.26 -19.91 -17.33
N SER A 562 -0.34 -19.18 -18.32
CA SER A 562 -0.36 -17.72 -18.35
C SER A 562 -1.54 -17.19 -17.53
N PRO A 563 -1.42 -16.13 -16.72
CA PRO A 563 -2.47 -15.61 -15.85
C PRO A 563 -3.69 -15.03 -16.57
N ILE A 564 -3.63 -14.90 -17.89
CA ILE A 564 -4.75 -14.46 -18.74
C ILE A 564 -5.75 -15.62 -19.00
N SER A 565 -5.52 -16.81 -18.44
CA SER A 565 -6.30 -18.03 -18.72
C SER A 565 -7.71 -18.05 -18.09
N ASP A 566 -8.04 -17.15 -17.16
CA ASP A 566 -9.34 -17.15 -16.47
C ASP A 566 -10.44 -16.30 -17.13
N VAL A 567 -10.21 -15.80 -18.35
CA VAL A 567 -11.32 -15.36 -19.19
C VAL A 567 -12.11 -16.60 -19.55
N LYS A 568 -13.23 -16.87 -18.85
CA LYS A 568 -14.17 -17.95 -19.13
C LYS A 568 -14.39 -18.01 -20.64
N ALA A 569 -14.22 -19.20 -21.22
CA ALA A 569 -14.51 -19.44 -22.62
C ALA A 569 -15.91 -18.87 -22.93
N ALA A 570 -15.99 -18.11 -24.02
CA ALA A 570 -17.27 -17.58 -24.48
C ALA A 570 -18.31 -18.71 -24.53
N PRO A 571 -19.59 -18.44 -24.18
CA PRO A 571 -20.64 -19.45 -24.19
C PRO A 571 -20.67 -20.14 -25.56
N ARG A 572 -20.74 -21.46 -25.55
CA ARG A 572 -20.97 -22.24 -26.76
C ARG A 572 -22.34 -21.89 -27.29
N ASP A 573 -22.35 -21.49 -28.57
CA ASP A 573 -23.48 -21.43 -29.49
C ASP A 573 -24.85 -20.88 -28.98
N GLY A 574 -25.21 -19.71 -29.45
CA GLY A 574 -26.61 -19.38 -29.74
C GLY A 574 -27.23 -18.16 -29.08
N GLU A 575 -26.62 -17.49 -28.12
CA GLU A 575 -27.19 -16.25 -27.56
C GLU A 575 -26.32 -15.02 -27.87
N GLN A 576 -26.64 -14.37 -29.00
CA GLN A 576 -26.19 -13.03 -29.29
C GLN A 576 -26.95 -12.07 -28.37
N GLN A 577 -26.31 -11.59 -27.31
CA GLN A 577 -26.78 -10.36 -26.65
C GLN A 577 -26.23 -9.14 -27.40
N PRO A 578 -27.10 -8.28 -27.92
CA PRO A 578 -26.65 -7.06 -28.61
C PRO A 578 -26.27 -6.01 -27.55
N GLY A 579 -24.99 -5.71 -27.40
CA GLY A 579 -24.56 -4.58 -26.59
C GLY A 579 -23.23 -4.70 -25.85
N ALA A 580 -22.53 -5.83 -25.89
CA ALA A 580 -21.19 -5.93 -25.32
C ALA A 580 -20.21 -5.10 -26.15
N ARG A 581 -19.95 -3.86 -25.74
CA ARG A 581 -18.84 -3.07 -26.24
C ARG A 581 -17.53 -3.78 -25.82
N TYR A 582 -16.81 -4.32 -26.80
CA TYR A 582 -15.44 -4.80 -26.62
C TYR A 582 -14.59 -3.64 -26.10
N THR A 583 -14.35 -3.59 -24.81
CA THR A 583 -13.34 -2.71 -24.23
C THR A 583 -11.99 -3.21 -24.68
N ALA A 584 -11.17 -2.31 -25.21
CA ALA A 584 -9.88 -2.57 -25.81
C ALA A 584 -8.99 -3.42 -24.88
N LEU A 585 -8.84 -4.69 -25.23
CA LEU A 585 -7.84 -5.57 -24.66
C LEU A 585 -6.45 -5.05 -25.06
N HIS A 586 -5.46 -5.20 -24.16
CA HIS A 586 -4.06 -4.90 -24.46
C HIS A 586 -3.66 -5.64 -25.77
N PRO A 587 -2.82 -5.07 -26.67
CA PRO A 587 -2.40 -5.74 -27.90
C PRO A 587 -1.92 -7.17 -27.71
N ASP A 588 -1.17 -7.45 -26.61
CA ASP A 588 -0.73 -8.79 -26.26
C ASP A 588 -1.90 -9.72 -25.87
N SER A 589 -2.94 -9.17 -25.25
CA SER A 589 -4.15 -9.93 -24.89
C SER A 589 -5.01 -10.23 -26.12
N ILE A 590 -5.03 -9.33 -27.11
CA ILE A 590 -5.72 -9.54 -28.39
C ILE A 590 -5.01 -10.64 -29.17
N THR A 591 -3.69 -10.60 -29.26
CA THR A 591 -2.88 -11.65 -29.91
C THR A 591 -3.08 -13.00 -29.23
N LEU A 592 -3.10 -13.02 -27.89
CA LEU A 592 -3.39 -14.21 -27.10
C LEU A 592 -4.80 -14.75 -27.37
N TYR A 593 -5.82 -13.88 -27.44
CA TYR A 593 -7.20 -14.26 -27.67
C TYR A 593 -7.40 -14.80 -29.09
N LEU A 594 -6.80 -14.15 -30.09
CA LEU A 594 -6.85 -14.58 -31.49
C LEU A 594 -6.11 -15.92 -31.68
N ASN A 595 -4.93 -16.09 -31.08
CA ASN A 595 -4.18 -17.34 -31.12
C ASN A 595 -4.92 -18.48 -30.41
N ARG A 596 -5.50 -18.22 -29.24
CA ARG A 596 -6.33 -19.20 -28.52
C ARG A 596 -7.59 -19.58 -29.29
N SER A 597 -8.28 -18.59 -29.89
CA SER A 597 -9.44 -18.83 -30.75
C SER A 597 -9.07 -19.68 -31.96
N ALA A 598 -7.95 -19.37 -32.62
CA ALA A 598 -7.44 -20.15 -33.75
C ALA A 598 -7.10 -21.61 -33.36
N ILE A 599 -6.53 -21.83 -32.16
CA ILE A 599 -6.22 -23.18 -31.66
C ILE A 599 -7.49 -23.99 -31.37
N TYR A 600 -8.56 -23.38 -30.85
CA TYR A 600 -9.82 -24.07 -30.61
C TYR A 600 -10.64 -24.35 -31.87
N THR A 601 -10.35 -23.66 -32.99
CA THR A 601 -11.03 -23.88 -34.27
C THR A 601 -10.26 -24.79 -35.22
N ALA A 602 -9.00 -25.12 -34.93
CA ALA A 602 -8.17 -26.08 -35.65
C ALA A 602 -8.19 -27.43 -34.94
#